data_e4b00390ae5f0c8842b4c3b67c089d26
#
_entry.id   e4b00390ae5f0c8842b4c3b67c089d26
#
_cell.length_a   1.000
_cell.length_b   1.000
_cell.length_c   1.000
_cell.angle_alpha   90.00
_cell.angle_beta   90.00
_cell.angle_gamma   90.00
#
_symmetry.space_group_name_H-M   'P 1'
#
loop_
_entity.id
_entity.type
_entity.pdbx_description
1 polymer ?
#
loop_
_entity_poly.entity_id
_entity_poly.type
_entity_poly.pdbx_seq_one_letter_code
_entity_poly.pdbx_strand_id
1 'polypeptide(L)'
;MRSEYDYLIVGAGLFGATFACLAKRQGRRCLVIDKRSHVGGNLYCEEIEGINVHKYGAHIFHTSDREVWNFVNSIVPFNRYTNSPVAQAPDGRLYNLPFNMNTFYQMWGVTTPAEAQ
;
A
#
# COMPACT_ATOMS: atom_id res chain seq x y z
N MET A 1 0.09 36.66 -18.58
CA MET A 1 1.18 35.67 -18.36
C MET A 1 0.59 34.26 -18.55
N ARG A 2 1.14 33.43 -19.43
CA ARG A 2 0.74 32.02 -19.49
C ARG A 2 1.27 31.34 -18.24
N SER A 3 0.38 30.67 -17.48
CA SER A 3 0.79 29.81 -16.35
C SER A 3 1.80 28.78 -16.87
N GLU A 4 2.89 28.58 -16.17
CA GLU A 4 3.89 27.57 -16.51
C GLU A 4 3.34 26.15 -16.31
N TYR A 5 2.35 25.98 -15.44
CA TYR A 5 1.66 24.74 -15.10
C TYR A 5 0.16 24.87 -15.28
N ASP A 6 -0.49 23.76 -15.71
CA ASP A 6 -1.93 23.66 -15.82
C ASP A 6 -2.57 23.28 -14.49
N TYR A 7 -1.85 22.48 -13.67
CA TYR A 7 -2.33 21.99 -12.36
C TYR A 7 -1.25 22.12 -11.29
N LEU A 8 -1.68 22.53 -10.09
CA LEU A 8 -0.94 22.38 -8.86
C LEU A 8 -1.56 21.23 -8.06
N ILE A 9 -0.76 20.19 -7.78
CA ILE A 9 -1.19 19.00 -7.05
C ILE A 9 -0.49 19.01 -5.69
N VAL A 10 -1.27 19.04 -4.62
CA VAL A 10 -0.77 19.00 -3.25
C VAL A 10 -0.86 17.57 -2.72
N GLY A 11 0.31 16.95 -2.53
CA GLY A 11 0.46 15.57 -2.12
C GLY A 11 0.95 14.66 -3.26
N ALA A 12 2.13 14.05 -3.06
CA ALA A 12 2.77 13.12 -3.98
C ALA A 12 2.49 11.63 -3.61
N GLY A 13 1.34 11.38 -2.96
CA GLY A 13 0.84 10.03 -2.71
C GLY A 13 0.22 9.41 -3.97
N LEU A 14 -0.37 8.22 -3.83
CA LEU A 14 -0.94 7.46 -4.95
C LEU A 14 -1.96 8.27 -5.77
N PHE A 15 -2.86 8.99 -5.10
CA PHE A 15 -3.88 9.80 -5.78
C PHE A 15 -3.25 10.91 -6.62
N GLY A 16 -2.38 11.74 -6.01
CA GLY A 16 -1.73 12.86 -6.71
C GLY A 16 -0.84 12.39 -7.85
N ALA A 17 -0.10 11.30 -7.67
CA ALA A 17 0.73 10.70 -8.70
C ALA A 17 -0.11 10.16 -9.88
N THR A 18 -1.22 9.49 -9.59
CA THR A 18 -2.14 8.98 -10.63
C THR A 18 -2.76 10.13 -11.42
N PHE A 19 -3.24 11.17 -10.73
CA PHE A 19 -3.79 12.35 -11.40
C PHE A 19 -2.74 13.00 -12.31
N ALA A 20 -1.52 13.23 -11.79
CA ALA A 20 -0.44 13.82 -12.59
C ALA A 20 -0.08 12.97 -13.80
N CYS A 21 -0.04 11.65 -13.65
CA CYS A 21 0.21 10.71 -14.73
C CYS A 21 -0.83 10.82 -15.85
N LEU A 22 -2.12 10.81 -15.47
CA LEU A 22 -3.23 10.90 -16.43
C LEU A 22 -3.29 12.28 -17.11
N ALA A 23 -3.09 13.36 -16.35
CA ALA A 23 -3.03 14.72 -16.90
C ALA A 23 -1.86 14.88 -17.89
N LYS A 24 -0.68 14.33 -17.56
CA LYS A 24 0.48 14.34 -18.47
C LYS A 24 0.20 13.58 -19.76
N ARG A 25 -0.51 12.45 -19.73
CA ARG A 25 -0.92 11.71 -20.93
C ARG A 25 -1.83 12.55 -21.85
N GLN A 26 -2.51 13.55 -21.29
CA GLN A 26 -3.32 14.53 -22.03
C GLN A 26 -2.56 15.83 -22.39
N GLY A 27 -1.25 15.82 -22.28
CA GLY A 27 -0.40 16.98 -22.61
C GLY A 27 -0.42 18.10 -21.57
N ARG A 28 -0.98 17.88 -20.37
CA ARG A 28 -1.02 18.87 -19.30
C ARG A 28 0.26 18.88 -18.49
N ARG A 29 0.66 20.06 -18.02
CA ARG A 29 1.82 20.24 -17.14
C ARG A 29 1.35 20.36 -15.69
N CYS A 30 1.91 19.52 -14.84
CA CYS A 30 1.58 19.47 -13.42
C CYS A 30 2.78 19.86 -12.57
N LEU A 31 2.55 20.70 -11.55
CA LEU A 31 3.47 20.89 -10.44
C LEU A 31 2.95 20.08 -9.27
N VAL A 32 3.73 19.12 -8.79
CA VAL A 32 3.38 18.30 -7.61
C VAL A 32 4.24 18.75 -6.44
N ILE A 33 3.61 19.06 -5.32
CA ILE A 33 4.29 19.43 -4.07
C ILE A 33 3.86 18.50 -2.95
N ASP A 34 4.79 18.17 -2.06
CA ASP A 34 4.51 17.36 -0.87
C ASP A 34 5.27 17.93 0.33
N LYS A 35 4.72 17.75 1.53
CA LYS A 35 5.39 18.12 2.78
C LYS A 35 6.51 17.16 3.19
N ARG A 36 6.50 15.93 2.68
CA ARG A 36 7.50 14.90 2.95
C ARG A 36 8.67 15.05 1.97
N SER A 37 9.84 14.60 2.40
CA SER A 37 11.05 14.59 1.58
C SER A 37 11.09 13.48 0.52
N HIS A 38 10.04 12.66 0.45
CA HIS A 38 9.92 11.54 -0.48
C HIS A 38 8.56 11.54 -1.17
N VAL A 39 8.46 10.92 -2.33
CA VAL A 39 7.21 10.63 -3.03
C VAL A 39 6.60 9.31 -2.55
N GLY A 40 5.37 9.00 -2.99
CA GLY A 40 4.67 7.74 -2.68
C GLY A 40 3.72 7.84 -1.49
N GLY A 41 3.78 8.92 -0.68
CA GLY A 41 2.88 9.09 0.45
C GLY A 41 2.99 7.92 1.44
N ASN A 42 1.86 7.31 1.79
CA ASN A 42 1.85 6.16 2.71
C ASN A 42 2.32 4.84 2.08
N LEU A 43 2.45 4.79 0.75
CA LEU A 43 3.02 3.61 0.05
C LEU A 43 4.55 3.59 0.06
N TYR A 44 5.18 4.63 0.60
CA TYR A 44 6.63 4.74 0.61
C TYR A 44 7.27 3.61 1.39
N CYS A 45 8.22 2.94 0.74
CA CYS A 45 9.06 1.89 1.32
C CYS A 45 10.52 2.30 1.25
N GLU A 46 11.29 1.88 2.23
CA GLU A 46 12.75 1.99 2.26
C GLU A 46 13.34 0.59 2.19
N GLU A 47 14.42 0.43 1.45
CA GLU A 47 15.21 -0.78 1.51
C GLU A 47 16.27 -0.61 2.61
N ILE A 48 16.20 -1.45 3.63
CA ILE A 48 17.15 -1.47 4.74
C ILE A 48 17.72 -2.88 4.83
N GLU A 49 19.02 -3.03 4.63
CA GLU A 49 19.73 -4.32 4.67
C GLU A 49 19.10 -5.41 3.77
N GLY A 50 18.61 -5.01 2.58
CA GLY A 50 17.95 -5.91 1.64
C GLY A 50 16.49 -6.25 1.98
N ILE A 51 15.90 -5.59 2.98
CA ILE A 51 14.52 -5.76 3.40
C ILE A 51 13.70 -4.54 2.99
N ASN A 52 12.56 -4.76 2.33
CA ASN A 52 11.62 -3.70 2.02
C ASN A 52 10.79 -3.34 3.27
N VAL A 53 11.10 -2.18 3.85
CA VAL A 53 10.42 -1.66 5.04
C VAL A 53 9.30 -0.72 4.65
N HIS A 54 8.05 -1.09 4.94
CA HIS A 54 6.88 -0.24 4.77
C HIS A 54 6.80 0.79 5.90
N LYS A 55 7.26 2.01 5.65
CA LYS A 55 7.43 3.04 6.69
C LYS A 55 6.12 3.48 7.38
N TYR A 56 5.01 3.39 6.67
CA TYR A 56 3.68 3.84 7.14
C TYR A 56 2.66 2.71 7.25
N GLY A 57 3.13 1.49 7.44
CA GLY A 57 2.32 0.29 7.46
C GLY A 57 2.25 -0.42 6.11
N ALA A 58 1.91 -1.71 6.14
CA ALA A 58 1.84 -2.52 4.93
C ALA A 58 0.65 -2.09 4.05
N HIS A 59 0.95 -1.85 2.79
CA HIS A 59 -0.04 -1.57 1.76
C HIS A 59 0.10 -2.61 0.66
N ILE A 60 -0.90 -3.48 0.55
CA ILE A 60 -0.97 -4.49 -0.52
C ILE A 60 -1.99 -4.04 -1.56
N PHE A 61 -1.63 -4.22 -2.83
CA PHE A 61 -2.54 -3.94 -3.93
C PHE A 61 -3.37 -5.18 -4.26
N HIS A 62 -4.68 -5.00 -4.28
CA HIS A 62 -5.63 -5.98 -4.81
C HIS A 62 -6.79 -5.24 -5.47
N THR A 63 -7.35 -5.82 -6.51
CA THR A 63 -8.55 -5.30 -7.18
C THR A 63 -9.25 -6.41 -7.96
N SER A 64 -10.57 -6.35 -8.02
CA SER A 64 -11.40 -7.13 -8.95
C SER A 64 -11.68 -6.37 -10.25
N ASP A 65 -11.34 -5.10 -10.31
CA ASP A 65 -11.50 -4.26 -11.49
C ASP A 65 -10.37 -4.48 -12.49
N ARG A 66 -10.73 -4.95 -13.67
CA ARG A 66 -9.78 -5.28 -14.73
C ARG A 66 -9.10 -4.05 -15.34
N GLU A 67 -9.79 -2.92 -15.40
CA GLU A 67 -9.21 -1.67 -15.92
C GLU A 67 -8.15 -1.14 -14.98
N VAL A 68 -8.45 -1.12 -13.67
CA VAL A 68 -7.51 -0.74 -12.63
C VAL A 68 -6.30 -1.68 -12.63
N TRP A 69 -6.52 -2.99 -12.73
CA TRP A 69 -5.45 -3.98 -12.81
C TRP A 69 -4.52 -3.72 -14.00
N ASN A 70 -5.10 -3.54 -15.18
CA ASN A 70 -4.34 -3.29 -16.41
C ASN A 70 -3.59 -1.97 -16.35
N PHE A 71 -4.23 -0.92 -15.83
CA PHE A 71 -3.59 0.38 -15.66
C PHE A 71 -2.35 0.29 -14.77
N VAL A 72 -2.47 -0.31 -13.60
CA VAL A 72 -1.36 -0.39 -12.64
C VAL A 72 -0.24 -1.27 -13.19
N ASN A 73 -0.55 -2.43 -13.79
CA ASN A 73 0.45 -3.29 -14.42
C ASN A 73 1.11 -2.69 -15.66
N SER A 74 0.50 -1.69 -16.29
CA SER A 74 1.15 -0.92 -17.37
C SER A 74 2.28 -0.01 -16.87
N ILE A 75 2.33 0.24 -15.56
CA ILE A 75 3.32 1.11 -14.92
C ILE A 75 4.41 0.27 -14.26
N VAL A 76 4.02 -0.75 -13.48
CA VAL A 76 4.93 -1.62 -12.75
C VAL A 76 4.38 -3.03 -12.65
N PRO A 77 5.18 -4.08 -12.91
CA PRO A 77 4.76 -5.45 -12.71
C PRO A 77 4.70 -5.80 -11.22
N PHE A 78 3.67 -6.55 -10.81
CA PHE A 78 3.55 -7.07 -9.45
C PHE A 78 4.18 -8.47 -9.32
N ASN A 79 4.80 -8.74 -8.19
CA ASN A 79 5.55 -9.96 -7.90
C ASN A 79 4.71 -11.11 -7.37
N ARG A 80 3.36 -10.96 -7.32
CA ARG A 80 2.42 -11.94 -6.73
C ARG A 80 2.75 -12.33 -5.28
N TYR A 81 3.24 -11.37 -4.51
CA TYR A 81 3.56 -11.57 -3.12
C TYR A 81 2.33 -12.06 -2.32
N THR A 82 2.52 -13.15 -1.58
CA THR A 82 1.49 -13.64 -0.65
C THR A 82 1.67 -12.93 0.68
N ASN A 83 0.70 -12.06 1.03
CA ASN A 83 0.72 -11.36 2.30
C ASN A 83 0.27 -12.30 3.43
N SER A 84 1.19 -12.63 4.33
CA SER A 84 0.94 -13.47 5.50
C SER A 84 1.54 -12.81 6.73
N PRO A 85 0.92 -11.74 7.24
CA PRO A 85 1.45 -10.99 8.35
C PRO A 85 1.39 -11.79 9.66
N VAL A 86 2.35 -11.51 10.54
CA VAL A 86 2.42 -12.05 11.88
C VAL A 86 2.50 -10.88 12.86
N ALA A 87 1.70 -10.93 13.93
CA ALA A 87 1.78 -9.99 15.04
C ALA A 87 2.62 -10.57 16.15
N GLN A 88 3.51 -9.76 16.71
CA GLN A 88 4.21 -10.09 17.95
C GLN A 88 3.56 -9.35 19.12
N ALA A 89 3.11 -10.10 20.14
CA ALA A 89 2.60 -9.52 21.37
C ALA A 89 3.76 -9.05 22.28
N PRO A 90 3.49 -8.18 23.27
CA PRO A 90 4.52 -7.68 24.19
C PRO A 90 5.26 -8.76 24.98
N ASP A 91 4.66 -9.93 25.18
CA ASP A 91 5.25 -11.10 25.83
C ASP A 91 6.11 -11.96 24.86
N GLY A 92 6.28 -11.51 23.60
CA GLY A 92 7.05 -12.20 22.58
C GLY A 92 6.31 -13.27 21.80
N ARG A 93 5.07 -13.61 22.15
CA ARG A 93 4.27 -14.60 21.41
C ARG A 93 3.89 -14.07 20.02
N LEU A 94 3.83 -14.97 19.05
CA LEU A 94 3.50 -14.68 17.66
C LEU A 94 2.09 -15.18 17.33
N TYR A 95 1.34 -14.35 16.59
CA TYR A 95 -0.02 -14.64 16.16
C TYR A 95 -0.21 -14.39 14.69
N ASN A 96 -1.00 -15.24 14.04
CA ASN A 96 -1.37 -15.04 12.62
C ASN A 96 -2.31 -13.84 12.45
N LEU A 97 -2.11 -13.08 11.38
CA LEU A 97 -3.01 -12.01 10.95
C LEU A 97 -3.40 -12.19 9.46
N PRO A 98 -4.54 -11.65 9.02
CA PRO A 98 -5.66 -11.15 9.84
C PRO A 98 -6.22 -12.24 10.78
N PHE A 99 -7.00 -11.84 11.78
CA PHE A 99 -7.62 -12.79 12.71
C PHE A 99 -8.34 -13.91 11.97
N ASN A 100 -8.02 -15.15 12.35
CA ASN A 100 -8.58 -16.38 11.78
C ASN A 100 -8.56 -17.49 12.82
N MET A 101 -9.01 -18.69 12.48
CA MET A 101 -9.05 -19.83 13.43
C MET A 101 -7.67 -20.17 14.01
N ASN A 102 -6.58 -19.99 13.24
CA ASN A 102 -5.24 -20.21 13.79
C ASN A 102 -4.92 -19.18 14.88
N THR A 103 -5.31 -17.92 14.70
CA THR A 103 -5.15 -16.88 15.72
C THR A 103 -5.91 -17.24 16.99
N PHE A 104 -7.17 -17.68 16.87
CA PHE A 104 -8.01 -18.08 17.99
C PHE A 104 -7.45 -19.31 18.70
N TYR A 105 -6.99 -20.30 17.94
CA TYR A 105 -6.28 -21.45 18.51
C TYR A 105 -5.01 -21.02 19.29
N GLN A 106 -4.20 -20.16 18.70
CA GLN A 106 -2.96 -19.68 19.32
C GLN A 106 -3.21 -18.87 20.61
N MET A 107 -4.30 -18.10 20.65
CA MET A 107 -4.63 -17.25 21.79
C MET A 107 -5.37 -18.00 22.91
N TRP A 108 -6.32 -18.85 22.54
CA TRP A 108 -7.30 -19.43 23.49
C TRP A 108 -7.45 -20.95 23.39
N GLY A 109 -6.74 -21.62 22.49
CA GLY A 109 -6.79 -23.07 22.32
C GLY A 109 -8.08 -23.60 21.70
N VAL A 110 -8.95 -22.71 21.18
CA VAL A 110 -10.22 -23.13 20.55
C VAL A 110 -9.96 -23.77 19.18
N THR A 111 -10.70 -24.82 18.88
CA THR A 111 -10.49 -25.65 17.68
C THR A 111 -11.64 -25.58 16.70
N THR A 112 -12.80 -25.11 17.11
CA THR A 112 -13.98 -24.98 16.26
C THR A 112 -14.54 -23.57 16.24
N PRO A 113 -15.25 -23.17 15.15
CA PRO A 113 -15.92 -21.88 15.10
C PRO A 113 -16.94 -21.65 16.23
N ALA A 114 -17.60 -22.71 16.70
CA ALA A 114 -18.56 -22.62 17.78
C ALA A 114 -17.90 -22.29 19.13
N GLU A 115 -16.68 -22.79 19.36
CA GLU A 115 -15.91 -22.45 20.56
C GLU A 115 -15.33 -21.03 20.52
N ALA A 116 -15.21 -20.44 19.31
CA ALA A 116 -14.67 -19.10 19.10
C ALA A 116 -15.74 -17.98 19.20
N GLN A 117 -17.02 -18.31 19.33
CA GLN A 117 -18.14 -17.38 19.51
C GLN A 117 -18.35 -17.03 20.98
#